data_9407ed670b0c2e1eae4a9c2cea04c47d
#
_entry.id   9407ed670b0c2e1eae4a9c2cea04c47d
#
_cell.length_a   1.000
_cell.length_b   1.000
_cell.length_c   1.000
_cell.angle_alpha   90.00
_cell.angle_beta   90.00
_cell.angle_gamma   90.00
#
_symmetry.space_group_name_H-M   'P 1'
#
loop_
_entity.id
_entity.type
_entity.pdbx_description
1 polymer ?
#
loop_
_entity_poly.entity_id
_entity_poly.type
_entity_poly.pdbx_seq_one_letter_code
_entity_poly.pdbx_strand_id
1 'polypeptide(L)'
;MPHISYSELKNWCHCPYYHKLVNIDKVKVFEGNEFTAFGTALHSVCEDLVTDQLNSPVNEVFVKNFREELKKLKTEELNKKLVVSMFEQGEKLSKKVLPALEDYFDDCEVFQAEEKLYEPIEGAEYTFKGYVDLIIKEGDNYHIIDWKTCSWGWNARKKADKMIVYQLILYKHFFCQKYKIDPAKVHTHFGLLKRTSKKNIVELFEVTSGTKRTENALELMNKAIKTIKSGIHVKNKLSCTSGYGCDLYKTKYCN
;
A
#
# COMPACT_ATOMS: atom_id res chain seq x y z
N MET A 1 -5.07 12.41 -19.04
CA MET A 1 -5.99 11.26 -19.20
C MET A 1 -6.56 10.91 -17.84
N PRO A 2 -7.79 10.41 -17.75
CA PRO A 2 -8.31 9.88 -16.50
C PRO A 2 -7.45 8.69 -16.05
N HIS A 3 -7.35 8.49 -14.75
CA HIS A 3 -6.55 7.40 -14.19
C HIS A 3 -7.35 6.62 -13.14
N ILE A 4 -6.90 5.42 -12.87
CA ILE A 4 -7.37 4.59 -11.76
C ILE A 4 -6.16 4.06 -11.00
N SER A 5 -6.23 4.10 -9.66
CA SER A 5 -5.24 3.48 -8.78
C SER A 5 -5.76 2.18 -8.18
N TYR A 6 -4.86 1.38 -7.59
CA TYR A 6 -5.30 0.22 -6.82
C TYR A 6 -6.24 0.62 -5.66
N SER A 7 -5.96 1.73 -4.97
CA SER A 7 -6.82 2.21 -3.89
C SER A 7 -8.22 2.58 -4.37
N GLU A 8 -8.33 3.20 -5.55
CA GLU A 8 -9.62 3.46 -6.20
C GLU A 8 -10.35 2.17 -6.57
N LEU A 9 -9.64 1.21 -7.17
CA LEU A 9 -10.21 -0.11 -7.49
C LEU A 9 -10.74 -0.81 -6.24
N LYS A 10 -9.98 -0.76 -5.15
CA LYS A 10 -10.38 -1.32 -3.85
C LYS A 10 -11.65 -0.65 -3.32
N ASN A 11 -11.75 0.68 -3.39
CA ASN A 11 -12.94 1.43 -3.01
C ASN A 11 -14.15 1.05 -3.86
N TRP A 12 -13.96 0.91 -5.17
CA TRP A 12 -15.01 0.46 -6.09
C TRP A 12 -15.48 -0.98 -5.78
N CYS A 13 -14.56 -1.89 -5.51
CA CYS A 13 -14.88 -3.27 -5.11
C CYS A 13 -15.62 -3.33 -3.78
N HIS A 14 -15.27 -2.47 -2.83
CA HIS A 14 -16.00 -2.35 -1.57
C HIS A 14 -17.44 -1.92 -1.83
N CYS A 15 -17.63 -0.78 -2.53
CA CYS A 15 -18.94 -0.30 -2.94
C CYS A 15 -18.78 0.74 -4.05
N PRO A 16 -19.34 0.55 -5.27
CA PRO A 16 -19.29 1.54 -6.33
C PRO A 16 -19.83 2.92 -5.93
N TYR A 17 -20.82 2.97 -5.06
CA TYR A 17 -21.34 4.24 -4.53
C TYR A 17 -20.36 4.91 -3.54
N TYR A 18 -19.66 4.13 -2.71
CA TYR A 18 -18.59 4.63 -1.85
C TYR A 18 -17.45 5.23 -2.70
N HIS A 19 -17.05 4.52 -3.76
CA HIS A 19 -16.07 5.04 -4.71
C HIS A 19 -16.50 6.38 -5.30
N LYS A 20 -17.78 6.50 -5.74
CA LYS A 20 -18.31 7.77 -6.24
C LYS A 20 -18.12 8.88 -5.23
N LEU A 21 -18.58 8.68 -4.00
CA LEU A 21 -18.52 9.71 -2.96
C LEU A 21 -17.06 10.11 -2.66
N VAL A 22 -16.17 9.15 -2.48
CA VAL A 22 -14.78 9.41 -2.03
C VAL A 22 -13.86 9.82 -3.19
N ASN A 23 -13.95 9.12 -4.34
CA ASN A 23 -13.01 9.30 -5.42
C ASN A 23 -13.48 10.32 -6.48
N ILE A 24 -14.79 10.44 -6.72
CA ILE A 24 -15.36 11.38 -7.72
C ILE A 24 -15.80 12.67 -7.02
N ASP A 25 -16.71 12.57 -6.05
CA ASP A 25 -17.30 13.73 -5.35
C ASP A 25 -16.35 14.32 -4.29
N LYS A 26 -15.22 13.65 -3.99
CA LYS A 26 -14.19 14.08 -3.03
C LYS A 26 -14.71 14.31 -1.62
N VAL A 27 -15.71 13.54 -1.20
CA VAL A 27 -16.19 13.54 0.18
C VAL A 27 -15.07 13.05 1.10
N LYS A 28 -14.64 13.90 2.03
CA LYS A 28 -13.66 13.52 3.04
C LYS A 28 -14.32 12.67 4.12
N VAL A 29 -13.87 11.44 4.26
CA VAL A 29 -14.42 10.45 5.18
C VAL A 29 -13.50 10.25 6.38
N PHE A 30 -12.20 10.38 6.14
CA PHE A 30 -11.17 10.10 7.12
C PHE A 30 -10.02 11.11 6.98
N GLU A 31 -9.64 11.73 8.08
CA GLU A 31 -8.59 12.76 8.11
C GLU A 31 -7.25 12.23 8.68
N GLY A 32 -7.14 10.91 8.87
CA GLY A 32 -5.96 10.30 9.47
C GLY A 32 -6.11 10.04 10.97
N ASN A 33 -5.22 9.23 11.51
CA ASN A 33 -5.06 8.96 12.93
C ASN A 33 -3.61 8.59 13.24
N GLU A 34 -3.30 8.25 14.49
CA GLU A 34 -1.94 7.88 14.91
C GLU A 34 -1.36 6.72 14.10
N PHE A 35 -2.21 5.76 13.67
CA PHE A 35 -1.76 4.61 12.88
C PHE A 35 -1.35 5.01 11.45
N THR A 36 -2.09 5.92 10.82
CA THR A 36 -1.73 6.43 9.49
C THR A 36 -0.49 7.30 9.56
N ALA A 37 -0.38 8.18 10.55
CA ALA A 37 0.81 8.99 10.79
C ALA A 37 2.05 8.11 11.00
N PHE A 38 1.92 7.05 11.80
CA PHE A 38 2.99 6.08 12.03
C PHE A 38 3.40 5.37 10.72
N GLY A 39 2.42 4.91 9.94
CA GLY A 39 2.67 4.24 8.67
C GLY A 39 3.43 5.14 7.71
N THR A 40 2.95 6.36 7.48
CA THR A 40 3.59 7.34 6.59
C THR A 40 5.03 7.65 7.03
N ALA A 41 5.24 7.90 8.33
CA ALA A 41 6.57 8.19 8.85
C ALA A 41 7.54 7.01 8.66
N LEU A 42 7.08 5.79 8.86
CA LEU A 42 7.93 4.60 8.72
C LEU A 42 8.23 4.26 7.26
N HIS A 43 7.27 4.45 6.34
CA HIS A 43 7.49 4.30 4.90
C HIS A 43 8.55 5.30 4.40
N SER A 44 8.46 6.58 4.80
CA SER A 44 9.49 7.58 4.46
C SER A 44 10.88 7.17 4.97
N VAL A 45 10.97 6.59 6.17
CA VAL A 45 12.24 6.08 6.69
C VAL A 45 12.76 4.88 5.88
N CYS A 46 11.87 3.98 5.45
CA CYS A 46 12.27 2.86 4.58
C CYS A 46 12.84 3.36 3.24
N GLU A 47 12.25 4.40 2.66
CA GLU A 47 12.74 5.05 1.45
C GLU A 47 14.11 5.69 1.67
N ASP A 48 14.26 6.53 2.71
CA ASP A 48 15.52 7.22 3.04
C ASP A 48 16.68 6.22 3.30
N LEU A 49 16.36 5.08 3.95
CA LEU A 49 17.33 4.01 4.23
C LEU A 49 17.91 3.39 2.96
N VAL A 50 17.06 3.07 2.00
CA VAL A 50 17.48 2.34 0.80
C VAL A 50 18.06 3.26 -0.28
N THR A 51 17.81 4.57 -0.19
CA THR A 51 18.36 5.58 -1.10
C THR A 51 19.61 6.28 -0.56
N ASP A 52 20.11 5.86 0.60
CA ASP A 52 21.24 6.45 1.32
C ASP A 52 21.10 7.97 1.56
N GLN A 53 19.86 8.40 1.81
CA GLN A 53 19.54 9.82 2.04
C GLN A 53 19.49 10.20 3.53
N LEU A 54 19.86 9.27 4.42
CA LEU A 54 19.86 9.52 5.85
C LEU A 54 20.97 10.49 6.25
N ASN A 55 20.58 11.66 6.76
CA ASN A 55 21.51 12.66 7.31
C ASN A 55 21.68 12.56 8.85
N SER A 56 21.05 11.57 9.47
CA SER A 56 21.02 11.35 10.93
C SER A 56 20.76 9.87 11.22
N PRO A 57 20.99 9.39 12.46
CA PRO A 57 20.62 8.02 12.83
C PRO A 57 19.16 7.71 12.52
N VAL A 58 18.90 6.57 11.92
CA VAL A 58 17.58 6.15 11.38
C VAL A 58 16.43 6.30 12.38
N ASN A 59 16.67 6.00 13.64
CA ASN A 59 15.66 6.15 14.70
C ASN A 59 15.32 7.62 14.97
N GLU A 60 16.26 8.56 14.83
CA GLU A 60 16.01 9.98 14.99
C GLU A 60 15.21 10.52 13.80
N VAL A 61 15.52 10.06 12.59
CA VAL A 61 14.73 10.39 11.39
C VAL A 61 13.29 9.93 11.56
N PHE A 62 13.08 8.69 12.03
CA PHE A 62 11.71 8.20 12.33
C PHE A 62 11.00 9.10 13.36
N VAL A 63 11.66 9.43 14.46
CA VAL A 63 11.07 10.29 15.51
C VAL A 63 10.67 11.65 14.96
N LYS A 64 11.51 12.24 14.13
CA LYS A 64 11.23 13.52 13.47
C LYS A 64 10.01 13.39 12.54
N ASN A 65 10.05 12.44 11.61
CA ASN A 65 8.99 12.24 10.62
C ASN A 65 7.65 11.92 11.30
N PHE A 66 7.65 11.07 12.33
CA PHE A 66 6.42 10.73 13.05
C PHE A 66 5.83 11.93 13.80
N ARG A 67 6.67 12.78 14.41
CA ARG A 67 6.21 14.04 15.02
C ARG A 67 5.57 14.97 13.98
N GLU A 68 6.15 15.08 12.81
CA GLU A 68 5.62 15.91 11.73
C GLU A 68 4.27 15.40 11.22
N GLU A 69 4.13 14.08 11.06
CA GLU A 69 2.86 13.47 10.66
C GLU A 69 1.77 13.64 11.74
N LEU A 70 2.12 13.48 13.02
CA LEU A 70 1.17 13.72 14.12
C LEU A 70 0.66 15.18 14.15
N LYS A 71 1.50 16.16 13.84
CA LYS A 71 1.10 17.58 13.76
C LYS A 71 0.09 17.86 12.63
N LYS A 72 0.06 17.04 11.58
CA LYS A 72 -0.89 17.16 10.45
C LYS A 72 -2.28 16.65 10.81
N LEU A 73 -2.41 15.84 11.86
CA LEU A 73 -3.68 15.31 12.30
C LEU A 73 -4.54 16.44 12.88
N LYS A 74 -5.80 16.48 12.45
CA LYS A 74 -6.78 17.47 12.91
C LYS A 74 -7.54 17.04 14.16
N THR A 75 -7.15 15.94 14.77
CA THR A 75 -7.81 15.44 15.98
C THR A 75 -7.32 16.23 17.20
N GLU A 76 -8.24 16.72 17.99
CA GLU A 76 -7.93 17.47 19.22
C GLU A 76 -7.40 16.54 20.33
N GLU A 77 -7.65 15.24 20.25
CA GLU A 77 -7.27 14.27 21.26
C GLU A 77 -6.49 13.08 20.66
N LEU A 78 -5.17 13.16 20.72
CA LEU A 78 -4.32 12.00 20.46
C LEU A 78 -4.28 11.09 21.70
N ASN A 79 -4.29 9.78 21.48
CA ASN A 79 -4.04 8.81 22.56
C ASN A 79 -2.57 8.86 22.97
N LYS A 80 -2.25 9.67 23.99
CA LYS A 80 -0.86 9.93 24.43
C LYS A 80 -0.10 8.65 24.77
N LYS A 81 -0.75 7.67 25.44
CA LYS A 81 -0.10 6.37 25.79
C LYS A 81 0.24 5.57 24.55
N LEU A 82 -0.67 5.55 23.56
CA LEU A 82 -0.44 4.88 22.29
C LEU A 82 0.70 5.56 21.51
N VAL A 83 0.69 6.88 21.41
CA VAL A 83 1.72 7.67 20.72
C VAL A 83 3.11 7.42 21.32
N VAL A 84 3.25 7.43 22.65
CA VAL A 84 4.53 7.14 23.33
C VAL A 84 5.02 5.72 22.96
N SER A 85 4.14 4.72 23.04
CA SER A 85 4.51 3.36 22.65
C SER A 85 4.85 3.22 21.18
N MET A 86 4.22 4.02 20.30
CA MET A 86 4.52 4.05 18.87
C MET A 86 5.90 4.64 18.57
N PHE A 87 6.35 5.64 19.29
CA PHE A 87 7.73 6.13 19.17
C PHE A 87 8.73 5.00 19.43
N GLU A 88 8.63 4.30 20.55
CA GLU A 88 9.50 3.16 20.88
C GLU A 88 9.45 2.02 19.83
N GLN A 89 8.24 1.73 19.33
CA GLN A 89 8.03 0.69 18.32
C GLN A 89 8.68 1.08 16.98
N GLY A 90 8.52 2.32 16.54
CA GLY A 90 9.07 2.79 15.29
C GLY A 90 10.59 2.91 15.31
N GLU A 91 11.18 3.35 16.43
CA GLU A 91 12.64 3.36 16.61
C GLU A 91 13.25 1.96 16.53
N LYS A 92 12.55 0.94 17.05
CA LYS A 92 12.99 -0.46 16.93
C LYS A 92 12.84 -0.99 15.51
N LEU A 93 11.70 -0.69 14.86
CA LEU A 93 11.43 -1.13 13.49
C LEU A 93 12.39 -0.51 12.50
N SER A 94 12.61 0.80 12.56
CA SER A 94 13.50 1.50 11.62
C SER A 94 14.91 0.91 11.58
N LYS A 95 15.45 0.50 12.74
CA LYS A 95 16.77 -0.17 12.83
C LYS A 95 16.80 -1.60 12.26
N LYS A 96 15.65 -2.21 11.98
CA LYS A 96 15.55 -3.60 11.54
C LYS A 96 15.16 -3.77 10.08
N VAL A 97 14.82 -2.68 9.39
CA VAL A 97 14.42 -2.74 7.97
C VAL A 97 15.59 -3.19 7.10
N LEU A 98 16.72 -2.48 7.15
CA LEU A 98 17.89 -2.80 6.33
C LEU A 98 18.45 -4.20 6.62
N PRO A 99 18.71 -4.59 7.89
CA PRO A 99 19.14 -5.95 8.19
C PRO A 99 18.17 -7.03 7.69
N ALA A 100 16.86 -6.77 7.70
CA ALA A 100 15.88 -7.74 7.19
C ALA A 100 15.89 -7.86 5.66
N LEU A 101 16.23 -6.79 4.94
CA LEU A 101 16.44 -6.83 3.50
C LEU A 101 17.70 -7.62 3.16
N GLU A 102 18.82 -7.33 3.85
CA GLU A 102 20.10 -8.01 3.69
C GLU A 102 20.03 -9.51 4.04
N ASP A 103 19.23 -9.89 5.04
CA ASP A 103 18.98 -11.28 5.40
C ASP A 103 18.08 -12.04 4.40
N TYR A 104 17.27 -11.30 3.64
CA TYR A 104 16.26 -11.89 2.74
C TYR A 104 16.72 -11.94 1.28
N PHE A 105 17.52 -10.99 0.83
CA PHE A 105 18.08 -10.92 -0.51
C PHE A 105 19.59 -11.04 -0.46
N ASP A 106 20.15 -11.91 -1.30
CA ASP A 106 21.59 -11.98 -1.50
C ASP A 106 22.02 -10.86 -2.47
N ASP A 107 23.27 -10.48 -2.49
CA ASP A 107 23.95 -9.54 -3.41
C ASP A 107 23.01 -8.71 -4.33
N CYS A 108 22.22 -7.85 -3.72
CA CYS A 108 21.18 -7.08 -4.39
C CYS A 108 21.50 -5.57 -4.41
N GLU A 109 20.98 -4.89 -5.42
CA GLU A 109 21.05 -3.43 -5.55
C GLU A 109 19.65 -2.81 -5.53
N VAL A 110 19.53 -1.60 -4.99
CA VAL A 110 18.29 -0.83 -5.09
C VAL A 110 18.13 -0.33 -6.52
N PHE A 111 17.11 -0.84 -7.21
CA PHE A 111 16.77 -0.36 -8.56
C PHE A 111 16.02 0.98 -8.49
N GLN A 112 15.00 1.08 -7.62
CA GLN A 112 14.22 2.29 -7.45
C GLN A 112 13.41 2.26 -6.13
N ALA A 113 13.29 3.40 -5.44
CA ALA A 113 12.33 3.62 -4.37
C ALA A 113 11.24 4.61 -4.84
N GLU A 114 10.02 4.50 -4.28
CA GLU A 114 8.84 5.31 -4.63
C GLU A 114 8.58 5.39 -6.15
N GLU A 115 8.75 4.24 -6.82
CA GLU A 115 8.62 4.16 -8.27
C GLU A 115 7.22 4.50 -8.74
N LYS A 116 7.11 5.56 -9.51
CA LYS A 116 5.83 6.01 -10.08
C LYS A 116 5.49 5.22 -11.33
N LEU A 117 4.39 4.50 -11.27
CA LEU A 117 3.74 3.87 -12.40
C LEU A 117 2.60 4.79 -12.91
N TYR A 118 2.65 5.14 -14.17
CA TYR A 118 1.60 5.92 -14.84
C TYR A 118 1.46 5.42 -16.29
N GLU A 119 0.85 4.23 -16.42
CA GLU A 119 0.91 3.43 -17.63
C GLU A 119 -0.48 3.27 -18.27
N PRO A 120 -0.59 3.28 -19.61
CA PRO A 120 -1.85 3.07 -20.27
C PRO A 120 -2.42 1.69 -19.99
N ILE A 121 -3.74 1.62 -19.82
CA ILE A 121 -4.48 0.37 -19.62
C ILE A 121 -4.99 -0.09 -20.98
N GLU A 122 -4.60 -1.28 -21.41
CA GLU A 122 -5.02 -1.86 -22.67
C GLU A 122 -6.55 -1.93 -22.79
N GLY A 123 -7.07 -1.47 -23.93
CA GLY A 123 -8.52 -1.45 -24.19
C GLY A 123 -9.31 -0.42 -23.40
N ALA A 124 -8.66 0.50 -22.68
CA ALA A 124 -9.31 1.57 -21.94
C ALA A 124 -8.64 2.92 -22.19
N GLU A 125 -9.45 4.01 -22.21
CA GLU A 125 -8.94 5.39 -22.24
C GLU A 125 -8.56 5.87 -20.82
N TYR A 126 -7.89 5.03 -20.07
CA TYR A 126 -7.46 5.25 -18.69
C TYR A 126 -5.99 4.87 -18.54
N THR A 127 -5.35 5.50 -17.58
CA THR A 127 -4.01 5.13 -17.10
C THR A 127 -4.08 4.49 -15.74
N PHE A 128 -3.26 3.48 -15.50
CA PHE A 128 -3.01 2.99 -14.15
C PHE A 128 -2.06 3.94 -13.43
N LYS A 129 -2.40 4.32 -12.20
CA LYS A 129 -1.54 5.14 -11.34
C LYS A 129 -1.20 4.35 -10.08
N GLY A 130 0.09 4.18 -9.82
CA GLY A 130 0.59 3.53 -8.62
C GLY A 130 1.94 4.09 -8.19
N TYR A 131 2.30 3.81 -6.96
CA TYR A 131 3.63 4.05 -6.42
C TYR A 131 4.10 2.76 -5.78
N VAL A 132 5.29 2.30 -6.17
CA VAL A 132 5.90 1.09 -5.64
C VAL A 132 6.92 1.52 -4.60
N ASP A 133 6.74 1.07 -3.37
CA ASP A 133 7.57 1.52 -2.26
C ASP A 133 9.07 1.23 -2.51
N LEU A 134 9.39 0.02 -2.99
CA LEU A 134 10.78 -0.37 -3.24
C LEU A 134 10.87 -1.43 -4.36
N ILE A 135 11.86 -1.28 -5.23
CA ILE A 135 12.26 -2.27 -6.22
C ILE A 135 13.73 -2.58 -6.03
N ILE A 136 14.03 -3.84 -5.79
CA ILE A 136 15.38 -4.38 -5.69
C ILE A 136 15.67 -5.18 -6.94
N LYS A 137 16.93 -5.13 -7.41
CA LYS A 137 17.46 -5.97 -8.47
C LYS A 137 18.49 -6.94 -7.90
N GLU A 138 18.31 -8.23 -8.17
CA GLU A 138 19.19 -9.32 -7.80
C GLU A 138 19.56 -10.10 -9.06
N GLY A 139 20.77 -9.91 -9.53
CA GLY A 139 21.18 -10.41 -10.85
C GLY A 139 20.27 -9.90 -11.96
N ASP A 140 19.58 -10.82 -12.66
CA ASP A 140 18.61 -10.52 -13.72
C ASP A 140 17.18 -10.36 -13.23
N ASN A 141 16.90 -10.58 -11.94
CA ASN A 141 15.58 -10.53 -11.36
C ASN A 141 15.29 -9.20 -10.70
N TYR A 142 14.00 -8.83 -10.67
CA TYR A 142 13.50 -7.65 -10.01
C TYR A 142 12.51 -8.07 -8.92
N HIS A 143 12.61 -7.46 -7.75
CA HIS A 143 11.79 -7.74 -6.59
C HIS A 143 11.00 -6.49 -6.20
N ILE A 144 9.71 -6.48 -6.47
CA ILE A 144 8.79 -5.43 -6.07
C ILE A 144 8.38 -5.67 -4.62
N ILE A 145 8.62 -4.71 -3.75
CA ILE A 145 8.30 -4.79 -2.32
C ILE A 145 7.32 -3.68 -1.98
N ASP A 146 6.25 -4.04 -1.27
CA ASP A 146 5.28 -3.09 -0.74
C ASP A 146 5.23 -3.23 0.78
N TRP A 147 5.58 -2.16 1.49
CA TRP A 147 5.62 -2.12 2.92
C TRP A 147 4.24 -2.02 3.54
N LYS A 148 3.98 -2.78 4.58
CA LYS A 148 2.71 -2.74 5.31
C LYS A 148 2.92 -2.68 6.82
N THR A 149 2.51 -1.61 7.46
CA THR A 149 2.48 -1.53 8.91
C THR A 149 1.32 -2.35 9.48
N CYS A 150 1.59 -3.10 10.52
CA CYS A 150 0.57 -3.89 11.22
C CYS A 150 0.95 -4.09 12.70
N SER A 151 0.02 -4.59 13.52
CA SER A 151 0.33 -4.84 14.93
C SER A 151 1.26 -6.05 15.10
N TRP A 152 0.85 -7.24 14.64
CA TRP A 152 1.57 -8.51 14.88
C TRP A 152 1.80 -9.39 13.66
N GLY A 153 1.39 -8.98 12.49
CA GLY A 153 1.56 -9.73 11.25
C GLY A 153 0.25 -10.19 10.63
N TRP A 154 0.34 -10.97 9.56
CA TRP A 154 -0.81 -11.46 8.81
C TRP A 154 -0.93 -12.98 8.91
N ASN A 155 -2.13 -13.47 9.14
CA ASN A 155 -2.43 -14.90 9.04
C ASN A 155 -2.50 -15.34 7.56
N ALA A 156 -2.53 -16.66 7.33
CA ALA A 156 -2.56 -17.24 5.99
C ALA A 156 -3.74 -16.74 5.15
N ARG A 157 -4.93 -16.56 5.74
CA ARG A 157 -6.11 -16.04 5.05
C ARG A 157 -5.89 -14.61 4.54
N LYS A 158 -5.30 -13.74 5.36
CA LYS A 158 -5.00 -12.36 4.96
C LYS A 158 -3.89 -12.30 3.91
N LYS A 159 -2.85 -13.12 4.03
CA LYS A 159 -1.77 -13.24 3.03
C LYS A 159 -2.30 -13.71 1.67
N ALA A 160 -3.35 -14.53 1.65
CA ALA A 160 -3.99 -15.06 0.45
C ALA A 160 -5.17 -14.20 -0.06
N ASP A 161 -5.53 -13.13 0.63
CA ASP A 161 -6.66 -12.27 0.22
C ASP A 161 -6.39 -11.63 -1.14
N LYS A 162 -7.24 -11.98 -2.10
CA LYS A 162 -7.08 -11.54 -3.49
C LYS A 162 -7.02 -10.03 -3.65
N MET A 163 -7.82 -9.29 -2.85
CA MET A 163 -7.83 -7.83 -2.95
C MET A 163 -6.53 -7.22 -2.44
N ILE A 164 -5.90 -7.82 -1.43
CA ILE A 164 -4.58 -7.40 -0.96
C ILE A 164 -3.51 -7.72 -2.00
N VAL A 165 -3.53 -8.95 -2.50
CA VAL A 165 -2.54 -9.45 -3.48
C VAL A 165 -2.62 -8.71 -4.82
N TYR A 166 -3.79 -8.27 -5.24
CA TYR A 166 -3.97 -7.53 -6.51
C TYR A 166 -3.19 -6.21 -6.57
N GLN A 167 -2.83 -5.61 -5.45
CA GLN A 167 -1.94 -4.44 -5.45
C GLN A 167 -0.60 -4.78 -6.09
N LEU A 168 0.06 -5.81 -5.58
CA LEU A 168 1.36 -6.26 -6.10
C LEU A 168 1.28 -6.80 -7.54
N ILE A 169 0.20 -7.51 -7.86
CA ILE A 169 -0.03 -8.03 -9.22
C ILE A 169 -0.14 -6.89 -10.24
N LEU A 170 -0.89 -5.84 -9.93
CA LEU A 170 -1.02 -4.68 -10.80
C LEU A 170 0.30 -3.92 -10.88
N TYR A 171 1.02 -3.75 -9.77
CA TYR A 171 2.35 -3.15 -9.77
C TYR A 171 3.31 -3.91 -10.68
N LYS A 172 3.39 -5.24 -10.54
CA LYS A 172 4.21 -6.08 -11.43
C LYS A 172 3.83 -5.91 -12.89
N HIS A 173 2.54 -6.00 -13.22
CA HIS A 173 2.06 -5.89 -14.60
C HIS A 173 2.49 -4.57 -15.24
N PHE A 174 2.21 -3.44 -14.57
CA PHE A 174 2.53 -2.12 -15.13
C PHE A 174 4.03 -1.78 -15.04
N PHE A 175 4.76 -2.34 -14.10
CA PHE A 175 6.22 -2.28 -14.07
C PHE A 175 6.83 -3.00 -15.27
N CYS A 176 6.40 -4.24 -15.54
CA CYS A 176 6.84 -4.99 -16.73
C CYS A 176 6.50 -4.25 -18.03
N GLN A 177 5.33 -3.63 -18.12
CA GLN A 177 4.91 -2.82 -19.27
C GLN A 177 5.83 -1.61 -19.46
N LYS A 178 6.10 -0.85 -18.38
CA LYS A 178 6.93 0.35 -18.39
C LYS A 178 8.35 0.08 -18.83
N TYR A 179 8.97 -0.93 -18.24
CA TYR A 179 10.40 -1.25 -18.46
C TYR A 179 10.64 -2.31 -19.52
N LYS A 180 9.58 -2.88 -20.11
CA LYS A 180 9.66 -3.98 -21.11
C LYS A 180 10.42 -5.19 -20.57
N ILE A 181 10.20 -5.52 -19.31
CA ILE A 181 10.83 -6.64 -18.61
C ILE A 181 9.90 -7.85 -18.69
N ASP A 182 10.50 -9.03 -18.91
CA ASP A 182 9.77 -10.30 -18.86
C ASP A 182 9.15 -10.50 -17.47
N PRO A 183 7.83 -10.72 -17.37
CA PRO A 183 7.17 -11.02 -16.11
C PRO A 183 7.76 -12.21 -15.32
N ALA A 184 8.42 -13.14 -15.99
CA ALA A 184 9.09 -14.26 -15.32
C ALA A 184 10.29 -13.80 -14.45
N LYS A 185 10.89 -12.64 -14.77
CA LYS A 185 12.01 -12.05 -14.02
C LYS A 185 11.57 -11.08 -12.91
N VAL A 186 10.27 -10.93 -12.67
CA VAL A 186 9.76 -10.00 -11.66
C VAL A 186 9.03 -10.74 -10.57
N HIS A 187 9.49 -10.60 -9.34
CA HIS A 187 8.92 -11.18 -8.13
C HIS A 187 8.22 -10.13 -7.29
N THR A 188 7.26 -10.52 -6.48
CA THR A 188 6.45 -9.58 -5.68
C THR A 188 6.42 -9.97 -4.23
N HIS A 189 6.65 -9.02 -3.33
CA HIS A 189 6.79 -9.25 -1.91
C HIS A 189 5.99 -8.24 -1.09
N PHE A 190 5.48 -8.69 0.06
CA PHE A 190 5.09 -7.78 1.12
C PHE A 190 6.17 -7.75 2.19
N GLY A 191 6.49 -6.55 2.66
CA GLY A 191 7.30 -6.30 3.83
C GLY A 191 6.43 -5.88 5.01
N LEU A 192 6.19 -6.78 5.98
CA LEU A 192 5.37 -6.44 7.15
C LEU A 192 6.22 -5.81 8.24
N LEU A 193 5.86 -4.60 8.63
CA LEU A 193 6.44 -3.84 9.73
C LEU A 193 5.54 -4.01 10.97
N LYS A 194 5.91 -4.97 11.85
CA LYS A 194 5.04 -5.47 12.94
C LYS A 194 5.32 -4.76 14.25
N ARG A 195 4.53 -3.72 14.56
CA ARG A 195 4.74 -2.81 15.69
C ARG A 195 4.85 -3.49 17.07
N THR A 196 3.99 -4.47 17.34
CA THR A 196 3.87 -5.07 18.69
C THR A 196 4.43 -6.49 18.76
N SER A 197 5.01 -7.00 17.68
CA SER A 197 5.66 -8.30 17.67
C SER A 197 6.95 -8.27 18.48
N LYS A 198 7.23 -9.35 19.23
CA LYS A 198 8.47 -9.50 19.99
C LYS A 198 9.61 -10.11 19.19
N LYS A 199 9.28 -10.87 18.14
CA LYS A 199 10.24 -11.56 17.27
C LYS A 199 9.87 -11.31 15.81
N ASN A 200 10.86 -11.35 14.93
CA ASN A 200 10.67 -11.16 13.50
C ASN A 200 9.79 -9.94 13.22
N ILE A 201 10.20 -8.76 13.74
CA ILE A 201 9.39 -7.54 13.67
C ILE A 201 9.29 -6.95 12.25
N VAL A 202 10.25 -7.28 11.38
CA VAL A 202 10.19 -7.07 9.93
C VAL A 202 10.09 -8.44 9.28
N GLU A 203 9.07 -8.68 8.46
CA GLU A 203 8.84 -9.97 7.81
C GLU A 203 8.61 -9.76 6.32
N LEU A 204 9.54 -10.25 5.50
CA LEU A 204 9.37 -10.30 4.05
C LEU A 204 8.81 -11.66 3.65
N PHE A 205 7.92 -11.68 2.67
CA PHE A 205 7.45 -12.92 2.05
C PHE A 205 6.98 -12.67 0.62
N GLU A 206 7.27 -13.65 -0.23
CA GLU A 206 6.87 -13.62 -1.62
C GLU A 206 5.37 -13.90 -1.80
N VAL A 207 4.79 -13.24 -2.78
CA VAL A 207 3.39 -13.41 -3.21
C VAL A 207 3.38 -13.88 -4.65
N THR A 208 2.80 -15.03 -4.91
CA THR A 208 2.69 -15.56 -6.26
C THR A 208 1.80 -14.67 -7.15
N SER A 209 2.36 -14.24 -8.28
CA SER A 209 1.75 -13.31 -9.24
C SER A 209 1.74 -13.89 -10.66
N GLY A 210 1.21 -15.10 -10.82
CA GLY A 210 1.15 -15.78 -12.11
C GLY A 210 0.09 -15.23 -13.05
N THR A 211 0.16 -15.61 -14.34
CA THR A 211 -0.67 -15.12 -15.46
C THR A 211 -2.17 -15.06 -15.14
N LYS A 212 -2.73 -16.14 -14.61
CA LYS A 212 -4.19 -16.19 -14.32
C LYS A 212 -4.64 -15.17 -13.28
N ARG A 213 -3.81 -14.91 -12.27
CA ARG A 213 -4.11 -13.87 -11.27
C ARG A 213 -4.03 -12.47 -11.87
N THR A 214 -3.06 -12.25 -12.76
CA THR A 214 -2.91 -10.99 -13.50
C THR A 214 -4.12 -10.73 -14.39
N GLU A 215 -4.55 -11.71 -15.19
CA GLU A 215 -5.76 -11.62 -16.00
C GLU A 215 -6.99 -11.25 -15.16
N ASN A 216 -7.19 -11.94 -14.03
CA ASN A 216 -8.32 -11.67 -13.15
C ASN A 216 -8.28 -10.25 -12.55
N ALA A 217 -7.10 -9.73 -12.19
CA ALA A 217 -6.93 -8.38 -11.66
C ALA A 217 -7.22 -7.31 -12.73
N LEU A 218 -6.72 -7.52 -13.95
CA LEU A 218 -6.96 -6.63 -15.09
C LEU A 218 -8.43 -6.65 -15.53
N GLU A 219 -9.05 -7.83 -15.57
CA GLU A 219 -10.49 -7.96 -15.88
C GLU A 219 -11.34 -7.20 -14.84
N LEU A 220 -11.02 -7.34 -13.54
CA LEU A 220 -11.71 -6.62 -12.48
C LEU A 220 -11.55 -5.10 -12.62
N MET A 221 -10.35 -4.64 -12.93
CA MET A 221 -10.06 -3.24 -13.16
C MET A 221 -10.82 -2.69 -14.38
N ASN A 222 -10.86 -3.44 -15.48
CA ASN A 222 -11.62 -3.07 -16.67
C ASN A 222 -13.14 -3.01 -16.41
N LYS A 223 -13.68 -3.92 -15.59
CA LYS A 223 -15.07 -3.87 -15.12
C LYS A 223 -15.35 -2.61 -14.30
N ALA A 224 -14.44 -2.25 -13.40
CA ALA A 224 -14.56 -1.02 -12.62
C ALA A 224 -14.57 0.22 -13.53
N ILE A 225 -13.63 0.33 -14.46
CA ILE A 225 -13.54 1.45 -15.42
C ILE A 225 -14.84 1.57 -16.23
N LYS A 226 -15.34 0.47 -16.78
CA LYS A 226 -16.60 0.47 -17.55
C LYS A 226 -17.77 0.99 -16.72
N THR A 227 -17.90 0.54 -15.48
CA THR A 227 -18.96 0.96 -14.56
C THR A 227 -18.80 2.45 -14.17
N ILE A 228 -17.59 2.91 -13.90
CA ILE A 228 -17.30 4.31 -13.60
C ILE A 228 -17.65 5.20 -14.80
N LYS A 229 -17.25 4.82 -16.01
CA LYS A 229 -17.58 5.55 -17.25
C LYS A 229 -19.09 5.62 -17.53
N SER A 230 -19.84 4.58 -17.18
CA SER A 230 -21.30 4.57 -17.37
C SER A 230 -22.07 5.47 -16.38
N GLY A 231 -21.41 5.99 -15.34
CA GLY A 231 -22.07 6.78 -14.30
C GLY A 231 -22.98 5.97 -13.37
N ILE A 232 -22.97 4.63 -13.47
CA ILE A 232 -23.80 3.77 -12.63
C ILE A 232 -23.04 3.42 -11.34
N HIS A 233 -23.52 3.90 -10.21
CA HIS A 233 -22.89 3.74 -8.92
C HIS A 233 -23.82 3.02 -7.93
N VAL A 234 -23.82 1.68 -8.02
CA VAL A 234 -24.69 0.83 -7.19
C VAL A 234 -24.22 0.80 -5.74
N LYS A 235 -25.18 0.89 -4.78
CA LYS A 235 -24.89 0.71 -3.35
C LYS A 235 -24.72 -0.78 -3.04
N ASN A 236 -23.55 -1.16 -2.50
CA ASN A 236 -23.33 -2.50 -1.97
C ASN A 236 -23.67 -2.54 -0.48
N LYS A 237 -24.93 -2.86 -0.16
CA LYS A 237 -25.41 -2.87 1.24
C LYS A 237 -24.67 -3.90 2.12
N LEU A 238 -24.13 -4.98 1.56
CA LEU A 238 -23.35 -5.97 2.32
C LEU A 238 -22.07 -5.39 2.90
N SER A 239 -21.44 -4.45 2.19
CA SER A 239 -20.21 -3.81 2.69
C SER A 239 -20.46 -2.77 3.78
N CYS A 240 -21.71 -2.34 4.01
CA CYS A 240 -22.02 -1.35 5.03
C CYS A 240 -21.71 -1.84 6.45
N THR A 241 -21.88 -3.14 6.71
CA THR A 241 -21.75 -3.74 8.05
C THR A 241 -20.72 -4.87 8.10
N SER A 242 -20.13 -5.27 6.98
CA SER A 242 -19.11 -6.33 6.94
C SER A 242 -17.73 -5.82 7.31
N GLY A 243 -16.94 -6.65 8.00
CA GLY A 243 -15.59 -6.29 8.43
C GLY A 243 -15.58 -5.09 9.37
N TYR A 244 -14.90 -4.03 9.01
CA TYR A 244 -14.87 -2.77 9.77
C TYR A 244 -16.05 -1.84 9.46
N GLY A 245 -16.96 -2.27 8.54
CA GLY A 245 -18.08 -1.46 8.10
C GLY A 245 -17.71 -0.38 7.08
N CYS A 246 -18.61 0.57 6.91
CA CYS A 246 -18.45 1.71 6.01
C CYS A 246 -18.66 3.02 6.78
N ASP A 247 -17.66 3.88 6.78
CA ASP A 247 -17.68 5.17 7.51
C ASP A 247 -18.78 6.11 7.05
N LEU A 248 -19.33 5.91 5.85
CA LEU A 248 -20.44 6.72 5.31
C LEU A 248 -21.81 6.10 5.60
N TYR A 249 -21.88 4.90 6.17
CA TYR A 249 -23.15 4.24 6.45
C TYR A 249 -23.94 5.00 7.52
N LYS A 250 -25.23 5.22 7.27
CA LYS A 250 -26.14 6.03 8.11
C LYS A 250 -25.68 7.48 8.34
N THR A 251 -24.93 8.03 7.39
CA THR A 251 -24.61 9.46 7.37
C THR A 251 -25.49 10.21 6.36
N LYS A 252 -25.41 11.54 6.33
CA LYS A 252 -26.10 12.37 5.33
C LYS A 252 -25.76 12.02 3.87
N TYR A 253 -24.67 11.31 3.64
CA TYR A 253 -24.21 10.90 2.29
C TYR A 253 -24.74 9.53 1.86
N CYS A 254 -25.07 8.66 2.82
CA CYS A 254 -25.47 7.28 2.52
C CYS A 254 -26.42 6.71 3.60
N ASN A 255 -27.71 6.89 3.35
CA ASN A 255 -28.80 6.30 4.13
C ASN A 255 -29.27 4.99 3.53
#